data_74485dca372ce62c1e042101daa90a23
#
_entry.id   74485dca372ce62c1e042101daa90a23
#
_cell.length_a   1.000
_cell.length_b   1.000
_cell.length_c   1.000
_cell.angle_alpha   90.00
_cell.angle_beta   90.00
_cell.angle_gamma   90.00
#
_symmetry.space_group_name_H-M   'P 1'
#
loop_
_entity.id
_entity.type
_entity.pdbx_description
1 polymer ?
#
loop_
_entity_poly.entity_id
_entity_poly.type
_entity_poly.pdbx_seq_one_letter_code
_entity_poly.pdbx_strand_id
1 'polypeptide(L)'
;MGTRERILDTSLVLFNQEGTAAISALSIATALGISPGNLYYHFRGKEEILTALLAECDLALDRLHRRMDVELKGPMDFEPFLLSLLRVGHHFRCLFRDQEALRFAHPGLARSWSRLLKRIRQISQLLLKRLNQLSPLGLTPSQRDKLADSLMLSALASLCFELEPDKDGETQLIQSAHSLLVLLRPYLEAAGLNPVSNEQANAP
;
A
#
# COMPACT_ATOMS: atom_id res chain seq x y z
N MET A 1 -22.69 10.79 0.16
CA MET A 1 -21.93 9.84 0.99
C MET A 1 -22.88 9.22 2.00
N GLY A 2 -23.08 7.91 1.93
CA GLY A 2 -23.99 7.19 2.83
C GLY A 2 -23.40 6.95 4.21
N THR A 3 -24.24 6.60 5.19
CA THR A 3 -23.78 6.33 6.57
C THR A 3 -22.74 5.20 6.62
N ARG A 4 -22.90 4.17 5.80
CA ARG A 4 -21.95 3.04 5.72
C ARG A 4 -20.57 3.50 5.27
N GLU A 5 -20.48 4.37 4.29
CA GLU A 5 -19.19 4.93 3.80
C GLU A 5 -18.55 5.81 4.89
N ARG A 6 -19.34 6.68 5.54
CA ARG A 6 -18.85 7.50 6.65
C ARG A 6 -18.28 6.65 7.80
N ILE A 7 -18.88 5.50 8.10
CA ILE A 7 -18.36 4.58 9.12
C ILE A 7 -17.00 4.04 8.67
N LEU A 8 -16.82 3.61 7.41
CA LEU A 8 -15.55 3.10 6.91
C LEU A 8 -14.45 4.17 6.92
N ASP A 9 -14.75 5.38 6.41
CA ASP A 9 -13.77 6.46 6.36
C ASP A 9 -13.32 6.88 7.77
N THR A 10 -14.28 7.07 8.70
CA THR A 10 -13.95 7.41 10.09
C THR A 10 -13.17 6.30 10.78
N SER A 11 -13.54 5.03 10.55
CA SER A 11 -12.82 3.89 11.09
C SER A 11 -11.38 3.85 10.59
N LEU A 12 -11.17 4.08 9.28
CA LEU A 12 -9.85 4.09 8.67
C LEU A 12 -8.96 5.18 9.27
N VAL A 13 -9.50 6.39 9.44
CA VAL A 13 -8.78 7.51 10.07
C VAL A 13 -8.37 7.14 11.49
N LEU A 14 -9.30 6.69 12.32
CA LEU A 14 -9.04 6.31 13.72
C LEU A 14 -8.03 5.15 13.81
N PHE A 15 -8.18 4.11 12.98
CA PHE A 15 -7.25 2.98 12.95
C PHE A 15 -5.84 3.38 12.51
N ASN A 16 -5.72 4.30 11.57
CA ASN A 16 -4.42 4.83 11.15
C ASN A 16 -3.74 5.64 12.23
N GLN A 17 -4.50 6.45 12.99
CA GLN A 17 -3.98 7.33 14.04
C GLN A 17 -3.65 6.58 15.32
N GLU A 18 -4.56 5.78 15.84
CA GLU A 18 -4.48 5.22 17.19
C GLU A 18 -4.19 3.71 17.20
N GLY A 19 -4.19 3.07 16.03
CA GLY A 19 -4.05 1.62 15.91
C GLY A 19 -5.38 0.87 16.02
N THR A 20 -5.44 -0.26 15.34
CA THR A 20 -6.67 -1.05 15.30
C THR A 20 -7.04 -1.64 16.67
N ALA A 21 -6.07 -1.94 17.53
CA ALA A 21 -6.32 -2.52 18.85
C ALA A 21 -7.07 -1.56 19.79
N ALA A 22 -6.71 -0.27 19.77
CA ALA A 22 -7.26 0.75 20.67
C ALA A 22 -8.70 1.14 20.33
N ILE A 23 -9.10 1.03 19.07
CA ILE A 23 -10.41 1.52 18.59
C ILE A 23 -11.47 0.43 18.64
N SER A 24 -12.58 0.72 19.33
CA SER A 24 -13.78 -0.12 19.38
C SER A 24 -14.87 0.36 18.42
N ALA A 25 -15.86 -0.50 18.14
CA ALA A 25 -17.05 -0.08 17.38
C ALA A 25 -17.81 1.08 18.09
N LEU A 26 -17.80 1.10 19.43
CA LEU A 26 -18.40 2.18 20.20
C LEU A 26 -17.64 3.49 20.02
N SER A 27 -16.30 3.47 20.03
CA SER A 27 -15.46 4.65 19.76
C SER A 27 -15.75 5.24 18.39
N ILE A 28 -15.92 4.39 17.36
CA ILE A 28 -16.28 4.80 16.01
C ILE A 28 -17.66 5.46 15.96
N ALA A 29 -18.67 4.85 16.61
CA ALA A 29 -20.01 5.43 16.69
C ALA A 29 -20.02 6.81 17.37
N THR A 30 -19.26 6.94 18.47
CA THR A 30 -19.10 8.20 19.20
C THR A 30 -18.43 9.27 18.33
N ALA A 31 -17.34 8.95 17.63
CA ALA A 31 -16.64 9.88 16.74
C ALA A 31 -17.52 10.37 15.59
N LEU A 32 -18.45 9.53 15.12
CA LEU A 32 -19.41 9.88 14.06
C LEU A 32 -20.65 10.62 14.58
N GLY A 33 -20.89 10.68 15.90
CA GLY A 33 -22.12 11.21 16.48
C GLY A 33 -23.38 10.38 16.15
N ILE A 34 -23.22 9.05 15.95
CA ILE A 34 -24.34 8.12 15.68
C ILE A 34 -24.56 7.20 16.87
N SER A 35 -25.78 6.66 16.99
CA SER A 35 -26.05 5.65 18.02
C SER A 35 -25.30 4.34 17.72
N PRO A 36 -24.87 3.57 18.75
CA PRO A 36 -24.30 2.24 18.54
C PRO A 36 -25.21 1.33 17.73
N GLY A 37 -26.53 1.40 17.93
CA GLY A 37 -27.52 0.63 17.15
C GLY A 37 -27.47 0.96 15.65
N ASN A 38 -27.26 2.22 15.30
CA ASN A 38 -27.08 2.64 13.90
C ASN A 38 -25.80 2.07 13.30
N LEU A 39 -24.67 2.06 14.04
CA LEU A 39 -23.44 1.42 13.58
C LEU A 39 -23.67 -0.09 13.37
N TYR A 40 -24.28 -0.78 14.35
CA TYR A 40 -24.55 -2.21 14.27
C TYR A 40 -25.55 -2.60 13.18
N TYR A 41 -26.40 -1.69 12.76
CA TYR A 41 -27.24 -1.88 11.57
C TYR A 41 -26.40 -2.03 10.29
N HIS A 42 -25.32 -1.27 10.16
CA HIS A 42 -24.45 -1.29 8.99
C HIS A 42 -23.32 -2.31 9.06
N PHE A 43 -22.77 -2.55 10.26
CA PHE A 43 -21.66 -3.47 10.51
C PHE A 43 -21.87 -4.19 11.84
N ARG A 44 -21.86 -5.51 11.83
CA ARG A 44 -22.07 -6.34 13.03
C ARG A 44 -20.96 -6.21 14.09
N GLY A 45 -19.87 -5.53 13.75
CA GLY A 45 -18.75 -5.27 14.62
C GLY A 45 -17.48 -4.89 13.86
N LYS A 46 -16.40 -4.72 14.60
CA LYS A 46 -15.09 -4.27 14.09
C LYS A 46 -14.53 -5.20 13.01
N GLU A 47 -14.72 -6.52 13.13
CA GLU A 47 -14.24 -7.49 12.15
C GLU A 47 -14.87 -7.27 10.76
N GLU A 48 -16.16 -6.94 10.71
CA GLU A 48 -16.84 -6.67 9.44
C GLU A 48 -16.37 -5.35 8.83
N ILE A 49 -16.09 -4.32 9.65
CA ILE A 49 -15.46 -3.07 9.21
C ILE A 49 -14.08 -3.35 8.60
N LEU A 50 -13.22 -4.10 9.30
CA LEU A 50 -11.89 -4.48 8.83
C LEU A 50 -11.94 -5.32 7.55
N THR A 51 -12.92 -6.21 7.43
CA THR A 51 -13.17 -6.99 6.21
C THR A 51 -13.51 -6.09 5.03
N ALA A 52 -14.35 -5.07 5.26
CA ALA A 52 -14.71 -4.10 4.24
C ALA A 52 -13.51 -3.24 3.83
N LEU A 53 -12.70 -2.77 4.78
CA LEU A 53 -11.47 -2.00 4.49
C LEU A 53 -10.44 -2.84 3.70
N LEU A 54 -10.27 -4.13 4.02
CA LEU A 54 -9.44 -5.05 3.22
C LEU A 54 -9.95 -5.18 1.79
N ALA A 55 -11.28 -5.24 1.59
CA ALA A 55 -11.88 -5.32 0.28
C ALA A 55 -11.70 -4.00 -0.51
N GLU A 56 -11.81 -2.85 0.15
CA GLU A 56 -11.54 -1.53 -0.47
C GLU A 56 -10.07 -1.37 -0.89
N CYS A 57 -9.14 -1.80 -0.05
CA CYS A 57 -7.71 -1.84 -0.38
C CYS A 57 -7.45 -2.73 -1.60
N ASP A 58 -8.00 -3.96 -1.62
CA ASP A 58 -7.87 -4.88 -2.76
C ASP A 58 -8.44 -4.27 -4.05
N LEU A 59 -9.58 -3.59 -3.97
CA LEU A 59 -10.20 -2.92 -5.11
C LEU A 59 -9.36 -1.72 -5.60
N ALA A 60 -8.77 -0.93 -4.69
CA ALA A 60 -7.89 0.18 -5.05
C ALA A 60 -6.65 -0.32 -5.80
N LEU A 61 -6.02 -1.39 -5.32
CA LEU A 61 -4.89 -2.04 -6.00
C LEU A 61 -5.28 -2.64 -7.35
N ASP A 62 -6.48 -3.23 -7.47
CA ASP A 62 -7.00 -3.77 -8.74
C ASP A 62 -7.19 -2.67 -9.79
N ARG A 63 -7.67 -1.48 -9.38
CA ARG A 63 -7.78 -0.32 -10.27
C ARG A 63 -6.42 0.11 -10.81
N LEU A 64 -5.39 0.19 -9.97
CA LEU A 64 -4.02 0.51 -10.40
C LEU A 64 -3.46 -0.58 -11.32
N HIS A 65 -3.68 -1.85 -10.99
CA HIS A 65 -3.26 -2.96 -11.84
C HIS A 65 -3.83 -2.84 -13.26
N ARG A 66 -5.13 -2.55 -13.40
CA ARG A 66 -5.77 -2.39 -14.73
C ARG A 66 -5.24 -1.18 -15.51
N ARG A 67 -4.71 -0.18 -14.84
CA ARG A 67 -4.16 1.04 -15.47
C ARG A 67 -2.68 0.90 -15.82
N MET A 68 -2.02 -0.14 -15.34
CA MET A 68 -0.58 -0.35 -15.50
C MET A 68 -0.13 -0.25 -16.96
N ASP A 69 -0.79 -0.93 -17.89
CA ASP A 69 -0.41 -0.93 -19.31
C ASP A 69 -0.63 0.43 -19.99
N VAL A 70 -1.56 1.24 -19.48
CA VAL A 70 -1.86 2.58 -19.99
C VAL A 70 -0.90 3.62 -19.41
N GLU A 71 -0.54 3.50 -18.14
CA GLU A 71 0.27 4.46 -17.40
C GLU A 71 1.78 4.20 -17.53
N LEU A 72 2.20 2.95 -17.65
CA LEU A 72 3.61 2.58 -17.84
C LEU A 72 3.94 2.43 -19.33
N LYS A 73 4.24 3.54 -20.00
CA LYS A 73 4.65 3.59 -21.40
C LYS A 73 6.16 3.64 -21.56
N GLY A 74 6.86 4.19 -20.57
CA GLY A 74 8.30 4.32 -20.53
C GLY A 74 8.88 4.12 -19.14
N PRO A 75 10.21 4.00 -19.02
CA PRO A 75 10.88 3.85 -17.73
C PRO A 75 10.64 5.02 -16.76
N MET A 76 10.45 6.23 -17.30
CA MET A 76 10.19 7.44 -16.50
C MET A 76 8.83 7.42 -15.81
N ASP A 77 7.89 6.59 -16.28
CA ASP A 77 6.56 6.44 -15.68
C ASP A 77 6.58 5.52 -14.45
N PHE A 78 7.71 4.83 -14.21
CA PHE A 78 7.81 3.83 -13.16
C PHE A 78 7.69 4.45 -11.75
N GLU A 79 8.41 5.53 -11.48
CA GLU A 79 8.37 6.22 -10.17
C GLU A 79 6.98 6.78 -9.83
N PRO A 80 6.30 7.55 -10.70
CA PRO A 80 4.93 8.02 -10.46
C PRO A 80 3.95 6.87 -10.22
N PHE A 81 4.12 5.76 -10.93
CA PHE A 81 3.27 4.58 -10.75
C PHE A 81 3.55 3.89 -9.40
N LEU A 82 4.82 3.74 -9.03
CA LEU A 82 5.24 3.22 -7.73
C LEU A 82 4.69 4.07 -6.57
N LEU A 83 4.79 5.40 -6.69
CA LEU A 83 4.18 6.33 -5.73
C LEU A 83 2.67 6.13 -5.59
N SER A 84 1.97 5.88 -6.70
CA SER A 84 0.53 5.61 -6.67
C SER A 84 0.20 4.32 -5.89
N LEU A 85 1.02 3.27 -6.04
CA LEU A 85 0.89 2.03 -5.27
C LEU A 85 1.16 2.26 -3.77
N LEU A 86 2.22 2.99 -3.45
CA LEU A 86 2.58 3.32 -2.06
C LEU A 86 1.51 4.19 -1.39
N ARG A 87 0.89 5.13 -2.12
CA ARG A 87 -0.24 5.93 -1.61
C ARG A 87 -1.43 5.05 -1.22
N VAL A 88 -1.77 4.03 -2.00
CA VAL A 88 -2.80 3.07 -1.60
C VAL A 88 -2.38 2.33 -0.33
N GLY A 89 -1.15 1.84 -0.25
CA GLY A 89 -0.64 1.19 0.95
C GLY A 89 -0.70 2.10 2.18
N HIS A 90 -0.24 3.34 2.06
CA HIS A 90 -0.26 4.33 3.14
C HIS A 90 -1.68 4.72 3.57
N HIS A 91 -2.61 4.86 2.64
CA HIS A 91 -4.01 5.12 2.96
C HIS A 91 -4.62 4.02 3.85
N PHE A 92 -4.26 2.77 3.61
CA PHE A 92 -4.70 1.61 4.40
C PHE A 92 -3.62 1.09 5.36
N ARG A 93 -2.70 1.94 5.84
CA ARG A 93 -1.48 1.52 6.58
C ARG A 93 -1.79 0.73 7.85
N CYS A 94 -2.89 1.02 8.54
CA CYS A 94 -3.31 0.28 9.74
C CYS A 94 -3.48 -1.22 9.48
N LEU A 95 -3.93 -1.59 8.28
CA LEU A 95 -4.08 -3.00 7.92
C LEU A 95 -2.71 -3.70 7.87
N PHE A 96 -1.67 -3.05 7.39
CA PHE A 96 -0.32 -3.62 7.25
C PHE A 96 0.45 -3.55 8.56
N ARG A 97 0.44 -2.40 9.25
CA ARG A 97 1.12 -2.19 10.51
C ARG A 97 0.63 -3.16 11.61
N ASP A 98 -0.68 -3.34 11.72
CA ASP A 98 -1.30 -4.10 12.80
C ASP A 98 -1.64 -5.55 12.39
N GLN A 99 -1.13 -6.04 11.24
CA GLN A 99 -1.54 -7.29 10.60
C GLN A 99 -1.47 -8.53 11.52
N GLU A 100 -0.42 -8.64 12.33
CA GLU A 100 -0.23 -9.80 13.21
C GLU A 100 -1.30 -9.81 14.31
N ALA A 101 -1.50 -8.68 14.98
CA ALA A 101 -2.54 -8.50 15.99
C ALA A 101 -3.94 -8.74 15.41
N LEU A 102 -4.19 -8.23 14.19
CA LEU A 102 -5.47 -8.41 13.51
C LEU A 102 -5.75 -9.89 13.17
N ARG A 103 -4.76 -10.62 12.69
CA ARG A 103 -4.89 -12.04 12.36
C ARG A 103 -5.12 -12.89 13.60
N PHE A 104 -4.50 -12.50 14.71
CA PHE A 104 -4.70 -13.19 16.00
C PHE A 104 -6.09 -12.90 16.58
N ALA A 105 -6.51 -11.63 16.63
CA ALA A 105 -7.79 -11.21 17.18
C ALA A 105 -9.00 -11.61 16.30
N HIS A 106 -8.81 -11.68 14.98
CA HIS A 106 -9.88 -11.89 14.00
C HIS A 106 -9.48 -12.96 12.96
N PRO A 107 -9.52 -14.26 13.31
CA PRO A 107 -9.13 -15.34 12.40
C PRO A 107 -9.92 -15.36 11.07
N GLY A 108 -11.14 -14.82 11.05
CA GLY A 108 -11.96 -14.67 9.84
C GLY A 108 -11.31 -13.82 8.75
N LEU A 109 -10.41 -12.88 9.12
CA LEU A 109 -9.69 -12.02 8.19
C LEU A 109 -8.58 -12.75 7.40
N ALA A 110 -8.12 -13.92 7.86
CA ALA A 110 -6.96 -14.62 7.30
C ALA A 110 -7.08 -14.88 5.78
N ARG A 111 -8.27 -15.24 5.29
CA ARG A 111 -8.51 -15.48 3.86
C ARG A 111 -8.43 -14.19 3.04
N SER A 112 -9.00 -13.10 3.54
CA SER A 112 -8.97 -11.79 2.87
C SER A 112 -7.53 -11.24 2.83
N TRP A 113 -6.77 -11.39 3.91
CA TRP A 113 -5.35 -11.07 3.98
C TRP A 113 -4.51 -11.87 2.97
N SER A 114 -4.68 -13.19 2.94
CA SER A 114 -3.92 -14.02 2.00
C SER A 114 -4.21 -13.66 0.54
N ARG A 115 -5.44 -13.26 0.24
CA ARG A 115 -5.84 -12.77 -1.08
C ARG A 115 -5.16 -11.44 -1.42
N LEU A 116 -5.19 -10.48 -0.48
CA LEU A 116 -4.55 -9.18 -0.64
C LEU A 116 -3.03 -9.32 -0.88
N LEU A 117 -2.33 -10.11 -0.06
CA LEU A 117 -0.88 -10.34 -0.23
C LEU A 117 -0.55 -11.01 -1.56
N LYS A 118 -1.35 -11.98 -2.01
CA LYS A 118 -1.19 -12.57 -3.35
C LYS A 118 -1.35 -11.54 -4.45
N ARG A 119 -2.32 -10.64 -4.35
CA ARG A 119 -2.52 -9.55 -5.32
C ARG A 119 -1.33 -8.60 -5.33
N ILE A 120 -0.86 -8.16 -4.17
CA ILE A 120 0.31 -7.26 -4.08
C ILE A 120 1.52 -7.91 -4.75
N ARG A 121 1.78 -9.19 -4.46
CA ARG A 121 2.86 -9.95 -5.11
C ARG A 121 2.70 -10.00 -6.64
N GLN A 122 1.50 -10.30 -7.13
CA GLN A 122 1.21 -10.32 -8.57
C GLN A 122 1.47 -8.96 -9.21
N ILE A 123 1.03 -7.86 -8.58
CA ILE A 123 1.28 -6.50 -9.07
C ILE A 123 2.79 -6.22 -9.14
N SER A 124 3.56 -6.57 -8.11
CA SER A 124 5.02 -6.38 -8.08
C SER A 124 5.72 -7.17 -9.20
N GLN A 125 5.31 -8.41 -9.44
CA GLN A 125 5.85 -9.24 -10.52
C GLN A 125 5.51 -8.67 -11.91
N LEU A 126 4.27 -8.23 -12.10
CA LEU A 126 3.83 -7.61 -13.36
C LEU A 126 4.52 -6.27 -13.61
N LEU A 127 4.72 -5.47 -12.56
CA LEU A 127 5.42 -4.20 -12.62
C LEU A 127 6.86 -4.38 -13.13
N LEU A 128 7.62 -5.32 -12.56
CA LEU A 128 8.97 -5.61 -13.04
C LEU A 128 9.00 -6.28 -14.42
N LYS A 129 8.01 -7.12 -14.71
CA LYS A 129 7.86 -7.67 -16.07
C LYS A 129 7.65 -6.56 -17.09
N ARG A 130 6.79 -5.59 -16.78
CA ARG A 130 6.52 -4.44 -17.64
C ARG A 130 7.76 -3.56 -17.80
N LEU A 131 8.45 -3.25 -16.72
CA LEU A 131 9.70 -2.49 -16.76
C LEU A 131 10.75 -3.19 -17.65
N ASN A 132 10.92 -4.51 -17.51
CA ASN A 132 11.85 -5.29 -18.34
C ASN A 132 11.44 -5.35 -19.83
N GLN A 133 10.16 -5.18 -20.16
CA GLN A 133 9.69 -5.05 -21.54
C GLN A 133 10.03 -3.68 -22.13
N LEU A 134 9.95 -2.64 -21.32
CA LEU A 134 10.23 -1.26 -21.72
C LEU A 134 11.73 -1.00 -21.78
N SER A 135 12.50 -1.63 -20.89
CA SER A 135 13.95 -1.54 -20.82
C SER A 135 14.52 -2.85 -20.27
N PRO A 136 15.21 -3.66 -21.08
CA PRO A 136 15.74 -4.94 -20.66
C PRO A 136 16.71 -4.81 -19.48
N LEU A 137 16.35 -5.41 -18.34
CA LEU A 137 17.12 -5.34 -17.09
C LEU A 137 18.26 -6.37 -16.98
N GLY A 138 18.46 -7.21 -18.00
CA GLY A 138 19.46 -8.27 -17.97
C GLY A 138 19.17 -9.41 -16.97
N LEU A 139 17.94 -9.48 -16.45
CA LEU A 139 17.54 -10.46 -15.43
C LEU A 139 16.88 -11.70 -16.04
N THR A 140 17.23 -12.86 -15.53
CA THR A 140 16.47 -14.10 -15.78
C THR A 140 15.06 -13.98 -15.16
N PRO A 141 14.06 -14.74 -15.64
CA PRO A 141 12.73 -14.75 -15.04
C PRO A 141 12.75 -15.00 -13.51
N SER A 142 13.57 -15.95 -13.06
CA SER A 142 13.70 -16.28 -11.63
C SER A 142 14.31 -15.12 -10.81
N GLN A 143 15.31 -14.44 -11.34
CA GLN A 143 15.91 -13.26 -10.68
C GLN A 143 14.91 -12.11 -10.59
N ARG A 144 14.14 -11.86 -11.66
CA ARG A 144 13.11 -10.84 -11.70
C ARG A 144 12.00 -11.10 -10.67
N ASP A 145 11.55 -12.36 -10.54
CA ASP A 145 10.54 -12.71 -9.56
C ASP A 145 11.04 -12.53 -8.13
N LYS A 146 12.29 -12.88 -7.84
CA LYS A 146 12.94 -12.64 -6.53
C LYS A 146 13.08 -11.15 -6.23
N LEU A 147 13.45 -10.35 -7.23
CA LEU A 147 13.55 -8.91 -7.08
C LEU A 147 12.17 -8.30 -6.82
N ALA A 148 11.11 -8.77 -7.51
CA ALA A 148 9.73 -8.35 -7.25
C ALA A 148 9.29 -8.67 -5.81
N ASP A 149 9.61 -9.85 -5.31
CA ASP A 149 9.33 -10.24 -3.92
C ASP A 149 10.09 -9.34 -2.93
N SER A 150 11.35 -9.00 -3.21
CA SER A 150 12.15 -8.10 -2.37
C SER A 150 11.58 -6.68 -2.34
N LEU A 151 11.19 -6.14 -3.49
CA LEU A 151 10.54 -4.83 -3.58
C LEU A 151 9.21 -4.80 -2.83
N MET A 152 8.39 -5.85 -2.98
CA MET A 152 7.14 -6.00 -2.23
C MET A 152 7.38 -5.98 -0.72
N LEU A 153 8.34 -6.78 -0.24
CA LEU A 153 8.67 -6.84 1.19
C LEU A 153 9.18 -5.51 1.72
N SER A 154 10.04 -4.82 0.96
CA SER A 154 10.54 -3.48 1.33
C SER A 154 9.42 -2.44 1.35
N ALA A 155 8.50 -2.46 0.37
CA ALA A 155 7.33 -1.59 0.35
C ALA A 155 6.41 -1.86 1.55
N LEU A 156 6.13 -3.13 1.88
CA LEU A 156 5.32 -3.47 3.05
C LEU A 156 6.01 -3.06 4.37
N ALA A 157 7.33 -3.23 4.45
CA ALA A 157 8.10 -2.79 5.62
C ALA A 157 8.01 -1.28 5.82
N SER A 158 8.05 -0.47 4.75
CA SER A 158 7.92 0.99 4.85
C SER A 158 6.54 1.45 5.36
N LEU A 159 5.50 0.61 5.26
CA LEU A 159 4.18 0.90 5.84
C LEU A 159 4.09 0.54 7.33
N CYS A 160 4.98 -0.32 7.81
CA CYS A 160 5.01 -0.79 9.20
C CYS A 160 5.97 0.02 10.07
N PHE A 161 7.08 0.49 9.49
CA PHE A 161 8.16 1.15 10.22
C PHE A 161 8.30 2.60 9.73
N GLU A 162 8.14 3.55 10.63
CA GLU A 162 8.42 4.97 10.40
C GLU A 162 9.88 5.22 10.75
N LEU A 163 10.76 5.32 9.73
CA LEU A 163 12.19 5.58 9.93
C LEU A 163 12.44 7.04 10.35
N GLU A 164 11.55 7.95 9.98
CA GLU A 164 11.61 9.37 10.29
C GLU A 164 10.22 9.87 10.72
N PRO A 165 9.81 9.61 11.98
CA PRO A 165 8.45 9.88 12.45
C PRO A 165 8.08 11.38 12.45
N ASP A 166 9.08 12.28 12.45
CA ASP A 166 8.85 13.73 12.45
C ASP A 166 8.49 14.30 11.07
N LYS A 167 8.57 13.49 10.00
CA LYS A 167 8.23 13.91 8.65
C LYS A 167 6.75 13.67 8.37
N ASP A 168 6.17 14.57 7.55
CA ASP A 168 4.80 14.38 7.06
C ASP A 168 4.67 13.15 6.15
N GLY A 169 3.44 12.65 6.02
CA GLY A 169 3.18 11.40 5.31
C GLY A 169 3.53 11.43 3.81
N GLU A 170 3.48 12.59 3.15
CA GLU A 170 3.87 12.69 1.73
C GLU A 170 5.39 12.59 1.57
N THR A 171 6.15 13.25 2.46
CA THR A 171 7.62 13.12 2.50
C THR A 171 8.04 11.67 2.78
N GLN A 172 7.38 10.97 3.71
CA GLN A 172 7.63 9.56 3.99
C GLN A 172 7.36 8.68 2.76
N LEU A 173 6.29 8.95 2.01
CA LEU A 173 5.97 8.22 0.77
C LEU A 173 7.05 8.41 -0.30
N ILE A 174 7.48 9.65 -0.52
CA ILE A 174 8.54 9.97 -1.49
C ILE A 174 9.84 9.26 -1.11
N GLN A 175 10.23 9.28 0.17
CA GLN A 175 11.41 8.57 0.64
C GLN A 175 11.30 7.05 0.47
N SER A 176 10.13 6.48 0.75
CA SER A 176 9.87 5.06 0.52
C SER A 176 10.02 4.69 -0.96
N ALA A 177 9.49 5.54 -1.86
CA ALA A 177 9.65 5.35 -3.30
C ALA A 177 11.12 5.42 -3.72
N HIS A 178 11.85 6.43 -3.26
CA HIS A 178 13.29 6.57 -3.52
C HIS A 178 14.09 5.35 -3.01
N SER A 179 13.81 4.87 -1.80
CA SER A 179 14.46 3.68 -1.25
C SER A 179 14.23 2.43 -2.12
N LEU A 180 13.02 2.27 -2.67
CA LEU A 180 12.70 1.18 -3.58
C LEU A 180 13.40 1.35 -4.95
N LEU A 181 13.52 2.58 -5.45
CA LEU A 181 14.25 2.88 -6.68
C LEU A 181 15.74 2.61 -6.55
N VAL A 182 16.33 2.88 -5.37
CA VAL A 182 17.75 2.52 -5.08
C VAL A 182 17.99 1.01 -5.24
N LEU A 183 17.04 0.17 -4.85
CA LEU A 183 17.15 -1.29 -5.05
C LEU A 183 17.11 -1.68 -6.54
N LEU A 184 16.47 -0.88 -7.39
CA LEU A 184 16.40 -1.10 -8.84
C LEU A 184 17.54 -0.44 -9.59
N ARG A 185 18.23 0.53 -9.00
CA ARG A 185 19.25 1.37 -9.64
C ARG A 185 20.31 0.56 -10.41
N PRO A 186 20.94 -0.50 -9.86
CA PRO A 186 21.96 -1.25 -10.58
C PRO A 186 21.45 -1.86 -11.90
N TYR A 187 20.19 -2.25 -11.93
CA TYR A 187 19.57 -2.85 -13.11
C TYR A 187 19.16 -1.81 -14.14
N LEU A 188 18.69 -0.64 -13.68
CA LEU A 188 18.31 0.48 -14.54
C LEU A 188 19.53 1.11 -15.20
N GLU A 189 20.63 1.30 -14.46
CA GLU A 189 21.90 1.81 -15.00
C GLU A 189 22.52 0.84 -16.03
N ALA A 190 22.49 -0.48 -15.75
CA ALA A 190 22.93 -1.49 -16.69
C ALA A 190 22.11 -1.50 -17.99
N ALA A 191 20.85 -1.08 -17.93
CA ALA A 191 19.96 -0.88 -19.07
C ALA A 191 20.09 0.49 -19.76
N GLY A 192 21.05 1.34 -19.34
CA GLY A 192 21.28 2.67 -19.89
C GLY A 192 20.27 3.73 -19.41
N LEU A 193 19.54 3.43 -18.33
CA LEU A 193 18.57 4.35 -17.73
C LEU A 193 19.19 4.99 -16.48
N ASN A 194 19.15 6.32 -16.41
CA ASN A 194 19.58 7.06 -15.23
C ASN A 194 18.33 7.59 -14.51
N PRO A 195 17.80 6.90 -13.47
CA PRO A 195 16.57 7.28 -12.81
C PRO A 195 16.68 8.52 -11.91
N VAL A 196 17.88 9.09 -11.74
CA VAL A 196 18.14 10.19 -10.81
C VAL A 196 18.71 11.39 -11.55
N SER A 197 17.82 12.16 -12.20
CA SER A 197 18.20 13.48 -12.75
C SER A 197 17.88 14.65 -11.80
N ASN A 198 17.36 14.43 -10.58
CA ASN A 198 16.88 15.50 -9.70
C ASN A 198 17.66 15.73 -8.40
N GLU A 199 18.76 15.02 -8.12
CA GLU A 199 19.58 15.32 -6.93
C GLU A 199 20.49 16.55 -7.09
N GLN A 200 20.61 17.14 -8.28
CA GLN A 200 21.47 18.32 -8.51
C GLN A 200 20.75 19.67 -8.41
N ALA A 201 19.46 19.71 -8.12
CA ALA A 201 18.72 20.97 -8.00
C ALA A 201 18.65 21.56 -6.58
N ASN A 202 19.17 20.88 -5.56
CA ASN A 202 19.17 21.37 -4.16
C ASN A 202 20.51 21.04 -3.45
N ALA A 203 21.60 21.49 -3.99
CA ALA A 203 22.83 21.72 -3.21
C ALA A 203 22.90 23.21 -2.86
N PRO A 204 23.19 23.57 -1.58
CA PRO A 204 23.16 24.93 -1.08
C PRO A 204 24.20 25.84 -1.73
#